data_196d1405f543f7c4d21f8e290a905d0d
#
_entry.id   196d1405f543f7c4d21f8e290a905d0d
#
_cell.length_a   1.000
_cell.length_b   1.000
_cell.length_c   1.000
_cell.angle_alpha   90.00
_cell.angle_beta   90.00
_cell.angle_gamma   90.00
#
_symmetry.space_group_name_H-M   'P 1'
#
loop_
_entity.id
_entity.type
_entity.pdbx_description
1 polymer ?
#
loop_
_entity_poly.entity_id
_entity_poly.type
_entity_poly.pdbx_seq_one_letter_code
_entity_poly.pdbx_strand_id
1 'polypeptide(L)'
;MNTTTDFLGHPKGLFVCFATEMWERFSYYGMRALLILYLTKHWEFTDATSYLIYGAYTSLVYIMPVFGGMLADQILGSKKAVTYGAILLGFGHLGMTVESNEQIFYLSLALIVSGVGFLKPNISTMVLSLIHI
;
A
#
# COMPACT_ATOMS: atom_id res chain seq x y z
N MET A 1 -15.51 -22.40 -19.45
CA MET A 1 -14.41 -22.07 -18.52
C MET A 1 -13.13 -22.72 -19.00
N ASN A 2 -12.13 -21.93 -19.27
CA ASN A 2 -10.86 -22.44 -19.80
C ASN A 2 -10.06 -23.06 -18.64
N THR A 3 -10.03 -24.38 -18.59
CA THR A 3 -9.35 -25.15 -17.54
C THR A 3 -7.85 -24.86 -17.43
N THR A 4 -7.26 -24.26 -18.48
CA THR A 4 -5.82 -23.93 -18.53
C THR A 4 -5.45 -22.71 -17.67
N THR A 5 -6.45 -21.91 -17.24
CA THR A 5 -6.22 -20.70 -16.41
C THR A 5 -6.49 -20.93 -14.93
N ASP A 6 -6.99 -22.11 -14.57
CA ASP A 6 -7.35 -22.41 -13.19
C ASP A 6 -6.23 -23.20 -12.48
N PHE A 7 -6.05 -22.88 -11.20
CA PHE A 7 -5.13 -23.58 -10.33
C PHE A 7 -5.85 -23.92 -9.02
N LEU A 8 -5.87 -25.20 -8.66
CA LEU A 8 -6.60 -25.70 -7.49
C LEU A 8 -8.10 -25.30 -7.51
N GLY A 9 -8.69 -25.24 -8.71
CA GLY A 9 -10.10 -24.87 -8.87
C GLY A 9 -10.40 -23.38 -8.81
N HIS A 10 -9.36 -22.53 -8.80
CA HIS A 10 -9.52 -21.08 -8.75
C HIS A 10 -8.74 -20.39 -9.88
N PRO A 11 -9.23 -19.21 -10.34
CA PRO A 11 -8.49 -18.46 -11.36
C PRO A 11 -7.07 -18.12 -10.92
N LYS A 12 -6.11 -18.20 -11.82
CA LYS A 12 -4.71 -17.87 -11.52
C LYS A 12 -4.53 -16.42 -11.03
N GLY A 13 -5.36 -15.51 -11.54
CA GLY A 13 -5.36 -14.11 -11.10
C GLY A 13 -5.64 -13.95 -9.61
N LEU A 14 -6.44 -14.84 -9.03
CA LEU A 14 -6.72 -14.81 -7.59
C LEU A 14 -5.45 -15.03 -6.77
N PHE A 15 -4.59 -15.94 -7.19
CA PHE A 15 -3.31 -16.18 -6.50
C PHE A 15 -2.36 -15.00 -6.62
N VAL A 16 -2.36 -14.32 -7.78
CA VAL A 16 -1.56 -13.10 -7.95
C VAL A 16 -2.06 -12.00 -7.00
N CYS A 17 -3.37 -11.80 -6.92
CA CYS A 17 -3.95 -10.82 -6.00
C CYS A 17 -3.65 -11.17 -4.54
N PHE A 18 -3.76 -12.45 -4.18
CA PHE A 18 -3.44 -12.93 -2.84
C PHE A 18 -1.97 -12.65 -2.48
N ALA A 19 -1.05 -13.00 -3.37
CA ALA A 19 0.38 -12.79 -3.14
C ALA A 19 0.72 -11.29 -3.03
N THR A 20 0.11 -10.47 -3.88
CA THR A 20 0.30 -9.01 -3.87
C THR A 20 -0.19 -8.41 -2.56
N GLU A 21 -1.38 -8.79 -2.12
CA GLU A 21 -1.94 -8.26 -0.87
C GLU A 21 -1.15 -8.75 0.34
N MET A 22 -0.75 -10.02 0.35
CA MET A 22 0.07 -10.58 1.42
C MET A 22 1.40 -9.81 1.53
N TRP A 23 2.05 -9.55 0.40
CA TRP A 23 3.31 -8.83 0.37
C TRP A 23 3.16 -7.37 0.82
N GLU A 24 2.09 -6.72 0.38
CA GLU A 24 1.77 -5.35 0.80
C GLU A 24 1.54 -5.28 2.30
N ARG A 25 0.77 -6.22 2.86
CA ARG A 25 0.53 -6.26 4.30
C ARG A 25 1.80 -6.55 5.09
N PHE A 26 2.63 -7.45 4.60
CA PHE A 26 3.92 -7.74 5.22
C PHE A 26 4.77 -6.46 5.29
N SER A 27 4.87 -5.73 4.17
CA SER A 27 5.62 -4.48 4.12
C SER A 27 5.04 -3.42 5.05
N TYR A 28 3.73 -3.25 5.03
CA TYR A 28 3.05 -2.22 5.82
C TYR A 28 3.16 -2.49 7.32
N TYR A 29 2.83 -3.71 7.76
CA TYR A 29 2.87 -4.03 9.19
C TYR A 29 4.31 -4.09 9.71
N GLY A 30 5.24 -4.58 8.91
CA GLY A 30 6.64 -4.58 9.26
C GLY A 30 7.18 -3.17 9.46
N MET A 31 6.91 -2.29 8.51
CA MET A 31 7.31 -0.89 8.61
C MET A 31 6.63 -0.19 9.79
N ARG A 32 5.32 -0.44 9.98
CA ARG A 32 4.56 0.17 11.08
C ARG A 32 5.13 -0.21 12.44
N ALA A 33 5.52 -1.48 12.60
CA ALA A 33 6.09 -1.94 13.87
C ALA A 33 7.41 -1.23 14.19
N LEU A 34 8.19 -0.90 13.18
CA LEU A 34 9.51 -0.29 13.35
C LEU A 34 9.51 1.24 13.24
N LEU A 35 8.40 1.84 12.77
CA LEU A 35 8.36 3.27 12.46
C LEU A 35 8.65 4.14 13.68
N ILE A 36 8.04 3.86 14.82
CA ILE A 36 8.27 4.62 16.05
C ILE A 36 9.73 4.55 16.45
N LEU A 37 10.32 3.35 16.43
CA LEU A 37 11.73 3.17 16.76
C LEU A 37 12.63 3.92 15.78
N TYR A 38 12.29 3.89 14.50
CA TYR A 38 13.03 4.61 13.47
C TYR A 38 13.00 6.12 13.71
N LEU A 39 11.82 6.66 14.01
CA LEU A 39 11.66 8.09 14.28
C LEU A 39 12.42 8.52 15.53
N THR A 40 12.36 7.74 16.61
CA THR A 40 13.00 8.12 17.88
C THR A 40 14.50 7.84 17.90
N LYS A 41 14.96 6.77 17.27
CA LYS A 41 16.37 6.34 17.32
C LYS A 41 17.22 6.90 16.18
N HIS A 42 16.70 6.92 14.97
CA HIS A 42 17.44 7.38 13.81
C HIS A 42 17.32 8.90 13.63
N TRP A 43 16.10 9.42 13.63
CA TRP A 43 15.84 10.85 13.44
C TRP A 43 15.88 11.65 14.73
N GLU A 44 15.97 10.99 15.88
CA GLU A 44 16.06 11.61 17.21
C GLU A 44 14.90 12.57 17.50
N PHE A 45 13.72 12.28 16.94
CA PHE A 45 12.52 13.05 17.25
C PHE A 45 12.05 12.78 18.69
N THR A 46 11.39 13.75 19.30
CA THR A 46 10.76 13.55 20.61
C THR A 46 9.65 12.51 20.49
N ASP A 47 9.32 11.86 21.61
CA ASP A 47 8.24 10.86 21.62
C ASP A 47 6.92 11.47 21.15
N ALA A 48 6.59 12.71 21.59
CA ALA A 48 5.37 13.39 21.18
C ALA A 48 5.31 13.61 19.67
N THR A 49 6.42 14.07 19.06
CA THR A 49 6.50 14.28 17.61
C THR A 49 6.41 12.95 16.87
N SER A 50 7.08 11.92 17.36
CA SER A 50 7.04 10.57 16.76
C SER A 50 5.63 10.00 16.76
N TYR A 51 4.90 10.12 17.84
CA TYR A 51 3.51 9.65 17.93
C TYR A 51 2.59 10.48 17.03
N LEU A 52 2.83 11.78 16.87
CA LEU A 52 2.07 12.61 15.93
C LEU A 52 2.26 12.14 14.48
N ILE A 53 3.49 11.91 14.07
CA ILE A 53 3.81 11.43 12.72
C ILE A 53 3.19 10.06 12.49
N TYR A 54 3.34 9.16 13.45
CA TYR A 54 2.76 7.82 13.37
C TYR A 54 1.24 7.88 13.28
N GLY A 55 0.59 8.68 14.10
CA GLY A 55 -0.87 8.85 14.10
C GLY A 55 -1.37 9.45 12.78
N ALA A 56 -0.70 10.47 12.27
CA ALA A 56 -1.04 11.08 10.98
C ALA A 56 -0.90 10.07 9.84
N TYR A 57 0.20 9.32 9.83
CA TYR A 57 0.46 8.30 8.82
C TYR A 57 -0.61 7.21 8.83
N THR A 58 -0.91 6.64 10.00
CA THR A 58 -1.92 5.57 10.10
C THR A 58 -3.32 6.08 9.77
N SER A 59 -3.68 7.30 10.16
CA SER A 59 -4.96 7.91 9.82
C SER A 59 -5.11 8.07 8.31
N LEU A 60 -4.08 8.57 7.63
CA LEU A 60 -4.08 8.74 6.19
C LEU A 60 -4.16 7.40 5.46
N VAL A 61 -3.54 6.36 5.97
CA VAL A 61 -3.62 5.01 5.40
C VAL A 61 -5.06 4.49 5.40
N TYR A 62 -5.86 4.86 6.39
CA TYR A 62 -7.28 4.47 6.44
C TYR A 62 -8.18 5.38 5.61
N ILE A 63 -7.81 6.65 5.42
CA ILE A 63 -8.61 7.62 4.66
C ILE A 63 -8.36 7.52 3.15
N MET A 64 -7.13 7.38 2.74
CA MET A 64 -6.74 7.38 1.31
C MET A 64 -7.41 6.30 0.47
N PRO A 65 -7.72 5.08 0.98
CA PRO A 65 -8.44 4.09 0.19
C PRO A 65 -9.79 4.58 -0.34
N VAL A 66 -10.48 5.46 0.38
CA VAL A 66 -11.75 6.05 -0.08
C VAL A 66 -11.51 6.83 -1.38
N PHE A 67 -10.51 7.70 -1.39
CA PHE A 67 -10.17 8.49 -2.56
C PHE A 67 -9.62 7.65 -3.71
N GLY A 68 -8.76 6.69 -3.38
CA GLY A 68 -8.20 5.77 -4.38
C GLY A 68 -9.25 4.91 -5.05
N GLY A 69 -10.22 4.41 -4.28
CA GLY A 69 -11.35 3.66 -4.81
C GLY A 69 -12.21 4.52 -5.73
N MET A 70 -12.53 5.73 -5.32
CA MET A 70 -13.33 6.66 -6.13
C MET A 70 -12.64 7.01 -7.46
N LEU A 71 -11.34 7.29 -7.42
CA LEU A 71 -10.58 7.58 -8.64
C LEU A 71 -10.54 6.39 -9.59
N ALA A 72 -10.36 5.20 -9.04
CA ALA A 72 -10.34 3.98 -9.84
C ALA A 72 -11.69 3.72 -10.51
N ASP A 73 -12.79 3.88 -9.76
CA ASP A 73 -14.13 3.63 -10.26
C ASP A 73 -14.52 4.62 -11.37
N GLN A 74 -14.09 5.88 -11.25
CA GLN A 74 -14.50 6.94 -12.17
C GLN A 74 -13.59 7.13 -13.36
N ILE A 75 -12.29 6.90 -13.21
CA ILE A 75 -11.29 7.33 -14.20
C ILE A 75 -10.37 6.19 -14.63
N LEU A 76 -9.72 5.51 -13.67
CA LEU A 76 -8.57 4.63 -13.96
C LEU A 76 -8.94 3.18 -14.23
N GLY A 77 -9.94 2.65 -13.55
CA GLY A 77 -10.21 1.22 -13.50
C GLY A 77 -9.32 0.51 -12.47
N SER A 78 -9.82 -0.60 -11.94
CA SER A 78 -9.17 -1.31 -10.81
C SER A 78 -7.76 -1.81 -11.15
N LYS A 79 -7.58 -2.34 -12.35
CA LYS A 79 -6.30 -2.91 -12.77
C LYS A 79 -5.18 -1.87 -12.83
N LYS A 80 -5.46 -0.72 -13.44
CA LYS A 80 -4.51 0.38 -13.51
C LYS A 80 -4.22 0.97 -12.14
N ALA A 81 -5.26 1.12 -11.31
CA ALA A 81 -5.11 1.65 -9.96
C ALA A 81 -4.20 0.77 -9.10
N VAL A 82 -4.34 -0.56 -9.18
CA VAL A 82 -3.46 -1.50 -8.47
C VAL A 82 -2.03 -1.37 -8.96
N THR A 83 -1.82 -1.24 -10.27
CA THR A 83 -0.48 -1.07 -10.84
C THR A 83 0.18 0.22 -10.35
N TYR A 84 -0.55 1.34 -10.40
CA TYR A 84 -0.02 2.61 -9.90
C TYR A 84 0.26 2.57 -8.41
N GLY A 85 -0.63 1.94 -7.64
CA GLY A 85 -0.44 1.77 -6.21
C GLY A 85 0.82 0.97 -5.89
N ALA A 86 1.07 -0.11 -6.61
CA ALA A 86 2.27 -0.92 -6.43
C ALA A 86 3.54 -0.14 -6.76
N ILE A 87 3.53 0.65 -7.83
CA ILE A 87 4.66 1.49 -8.21
C ILE A 87 4.93 2.55 -7.13
N LEU A 88 3.89 3.22 -6.65
CA LEU A 88 4.03 4.23 -5.58
C LEU A 88 4.59 3.63 -4.30
N LEU A 89 4.11 2.43 -3.92
CA LEU A 89 4.64 1.72 -2.76
C LEU A 89 6.13 1.39 -2.93
N GLY A 90 6.51 0.91 -4.10
CA GLY A 90 7.91 0.61 -4.40
C GLY A 90 8.81 1.82 -4.25
N PHE A 91 8.43 2.95 -4.85
CA PHE A 91 9.19 4.19 -4.73
C PHE A 91 9.19 4.72 -3.30
N GLY A 92 8.07 4.61 -2.59
CA GLY A 92 8.00 5.02 -1.19
C GLY A 92 8.95 4.24 -0.30
N HIS A 93 8.97 2.93 -0.43
CA HIS A 93 9.90 2.10 0.35
C HIS A 93 11.36 2.35 -0.02
N LEU A 94 11.65 2.54 -1.32
CA LEU A 94 13.01 2.92 -1.75
C LEU A 94 13.42 4.27 -1.18
N GLY A 95 12.51 5.24 -1.16
CA GLY A 95 12.77 6.55 -0.57
C GLY A 95 13.08 6.48 0.91
N MET A 96 12.48 5.53 1.63
CA MET A 96 12.76 5.32 3.06
C MET A 96 14.19 4.88 3.32
N THR A 97 14.88 4.34 2.33
CA THR A 97 16.30 3.96 2.49
C THR A 97 17.25 5.16 2.44
N VAL A 98 16.77 6.32 2.00
CA VAL A 98 17.58 7.55 1.98
C VAL A 98 17.51 8.19 3.35
N GLU A 99 18.62 8.15 4.07
CA GLU A 99 18.69 8.55 5.47
C GLU A 99 19.23 9.97 5.67
N SER A 100 19.60 10.65 4.57
CA SER A 100 20.30 11.95 4.64
C SER A 100 19.37 13.15 4.69
N ASN A 101 18.07 12.99 4.36
CA ASN A 101 17.16 14.14 4.24
C ASN A 101 15.78 13.81 4.79
N GLU A 102 15.36 14.59 5.77
CA GLU A 102 14.06 14.46 6.43
C GLU A 102 12.89 14.69 5.46
N GLN A 103 13.04 15.62 4.51
CA GLN A 103 12.00 15.89 3.51
C GLN A 103 11.76 14.68 2.61
N ILE A 104 12.81 13.96 2.23
CA ILE A 104 12.69 12.71 1.46
C ILE A 104 11.96 11.66 2.28
N PHE A 105 12.22 11.59 3.58
CA PHE A 105 11.51 10.69 4.48
C PHE A 105 10.00 10.95 4.48
N TYR A 106 9.59 12.21 4.65
CA TYR A 106 8.17 12.57 4.63
C TYR A 106 7.53 12.31 3.28
N LEU A 107 8.23 12.62 2.19
CA LEU A 107 7.75 12.33 0.84
C LEU A 107 7.56 10.83 0.65
N SER A 108 8.47 10.01 1.15
CA SER A 108 8.38 8.55 1.10
C SER A 108 7.15 8.02 1.83
N LEU A 109 6.87 8.56 3.02
CA LEU A 109 5.65 8.21 3.76
C LEU A 109 4.39 8.59 2.98
N ALA A 110 4.38 9.75 2.33
CA ALA A 110 3.26 10.18 1.50
C ALA A 110 3.07 9.27 0.29
N LEU A 111 4.14 8.83 -0.35
CA LEU A 111 4.08 7.88 -1.46
C LEU A 111 3.51 6.53 -1.01
N ILE A 112 3.92 6.03 0.15
CA ILE A 112 3.40 4.78 0.71
C ILE A 112 1.90 4.89 1.00
N VAL A 113 1.47 5.97 1.62
CA VAL A 113 0.05 6.24 1.91
C VAL A 113 -0.77 6.27 0.62
N SER A 114 -0.30 7.00 -0.39
CA SER A 114 -0.97 7.09 -1.69
C SER A 114 -1.04 5.73 -2.37
N GLY A 115 0.06 4.97 -2.35
CA GLY A 115 0.12 3.63 -2.93
C GLY A 115 -0.87 2.67 -2.28
N VAL A 116 -0.95 2.65 -0.96
CA VAL A 116 -1.93 1.85 -0.22
C VAL A 116 -3.35 2.28 -0.58
N GLY A 117 -3.58 3.59 -0.71
CA GLY A 117 -4.89 4.13 -1.10
C GLY A 117 -5.36 3.64 -2.45
N PHE A 118 -4.48 3.51 -3.43
CA PHE A 118 -4.82 2.98 -4.75
C PHE A 118 -4.93 1.45 -4.76
N LEU A 119 -4.04 0.77 -4.06
CA LEU A 119 -3.94 -0.68 -4.13
C LEU A 119 -5.03 -1.40 -3.34
N LYS A 120 -5.25 -1.00 -2.10
CA LYS A 120 -6.08 -1.73 -1.14
C LYS A 120 -7.53 -1.92 -1.58
N PRO A 121 -8.30 -0.86 -1.96
CA PRO A 121 -9.69 -1.05 -2.36
C PRO A 121 -9.82 -1.75 -3.71
N ASN A 122 -8.87 -1.53 -4.60
CA ASN A 122 -8.95 -2.00 -5.97
C ASN A 122 -8.56 -3.47 -6.12
N ILE A 123 -7.66 -3.96 -5.26
CA ILE A 123 -7.35 -5.38 -5.24
C ILE A 123 -8.56 -6.20 -4.79
N SER A 124 -9.31 -5.70 -3.82
CA SER A 124 -10.56 -6.33 -3.37
C SER A 124 -11.59 -6.39 -4.49
N THR A 125 -11.72 -5.31 -5.26
CA THR A 125 -12.61 -5.25 -6.42
C THR A 125 -12.18 -6.24 -7.50
N MET A 126 -10.89 -6.38 -7.74
CA MET A 126 -10.37 -7.36 -8.69
C MET A 126 -10.67 -8.79 -8.26
N VAL A 127 -10.52 -9.08 -6.96
CA VAL A 127 -10.84 -10.41 -6.41
C VAL A 127 -12.33 -10.72 -6.61
N LEU A 128 -13.21 -9.77 -6.32
CA LEU A 128 -14.64 -9.92 -6.56
C LEU A 128 -14.95 -10.20 -8.02
N SER A 129 -14.31 -9.47 -8.92
CA SER A 129 -14.47 -9.68 -10.36
C SER A 129 -14.05 -11.09 -10.78
N LEU A 130 -12.99 -11.63 -10.22
CA LEU A 130 -12.51 -12.99 -10.53
C LEU A 130 -13.42 -14.07 -9.96
N ILE A 131 -14.04 -13.81 -8.80
CA ILE A 131 -14.93 -14.79 -8.16
C ILE A 131 -16.30 -14.85 -8.84
N HIS A 132 -16.82 -13.72 -9.32
CA HIS A 132 -18.15 -13.62 -9.93
C HIS A 132 -18.18 -13.99 -11.41
N ILE A 133 -17.10 -14.35 -12.00
CA ILE A 133 -17.04 -14.88 -13.37
C ILE A 133 -17.25 -16.40 -13.34
#